data_65b81001b37e2d83456c57f6bf7a8985
#
_entry.id   65b81001b37e2d83456c57f6bf7a8985
#
_cell.length_a   1.000
_cell.length_b   1.000
_cell.length_c   1.000
_cell.angle_alpha   90.00
_cell.angle_beta   90.00
_cell.angle_gamma   90.00
#
_symmetry.space_group_name_H-M   'P 1'
#
loop_
_entity.id
_entity.type
_entity.pdbx_description
1 polymer ?
#
loop_
_entity_poly.entity_id
_entity_poly.type
_entity_poly.pdbx_seq_one_letter_code
_entity_poly.pdbx_strand_id
1 'polypeptide(L)'
;IDGGLGDDTYFFNHGYGNDSIKDSYGANTIMFGDGFTASGIKAYRSNWNDLLITFDGFEDTLTIKDYCINENARNFTLVFADGTVVEAAAKDSPLRKIYGTDGSEYMESIYDDGIINDAQASDDQIVGSDGNDTLYGGDGDERITGKAGDDVLDGGMGNDYLSGGAGNDTYIFNKGYGVDTISDGEGTNTINIYGYSANQIKAYRTNWNDITITFADSEDKIIIEGFFTSEANRNFYLTFNGGGRIHATASNSPLRTIYGTDGDDYMSAMDGRGVTLYGEDGSDNINGGSGYDRLYGGNGNDQ
;
A
#
# COMPACT_ATOMS: atom_id res chain seq x y z
N ILE A 1 4.45 -25.38 -24.44
CA ILE A 1 4.52 -24.99 -25.86
C ILE A 1 5.60 -23.94 -25.98
N ASP A 2 6.42 -23.99 -27.05
CA ASP A 2 7.45 -23.01 -27.36
C ASP A 2 7.26 -22.60 -28.83
N GLY A 3 6.92 -21.32 -29.09
CA GLY A 3 6.69 -20.80 -30.45
C GLY A 3 7.99 -20.52 -31.20
N GLY A 4 9.00 -20.05 -30.48
CA GLY A 4 10.31 -19.79 -31.02
C GLY A 4 10.45 -18.37 -31.55
N LEU A 5 10.86 -18.22 -32.82
CA LEU A 5 11.02 -16.92 -33.47
C LEU A 5 9.82 -16.62 -34.38
N GLY A 6 9.34 -15.40 -34.34
CA GLY A 6 8.24 -14.95 -35.20
C GLY A 6 6.99 -14.61 -34.41
N ASP A 7 5.91 -14.32 -35.13
CA ASP A 7 4.62 -13.98 -34.55
C ASP A 7 3.77 -15.26 -34.52
N ASP A 8 3.61 -15.82 -33.33
CA ASP A 8 2.97 -17.11 -33.13
C ASP A 8 1.53 -16.97 -32.61
N THR A 9 0.69 -17.97 -32.89
CA THR A 9 -0.70 -18.02 -32.39
C THR A 9 -0.93 -19.29 -31.60
N TYR A 10 -1.37 -19.12 -30.35
CA TYR A 10 -1.69 -20.18 -29.40
C TYR A 10 -3.20 -20.29 -29.24
N PHE A 11 -3.73 -21.49 -29.29
CA PHE A 11 -5.15 -21.76 -29.06
C PHE A 11 -5.30 -22.43 -27.71
N PHE A 12 -6.14 -21.85 -26.86
CA PHE A 12 -6.43 -22.34 -25.52
C PHE A 12 -7.96 -22.51 -25.37
N ASN A 13 -8.43 -23.74 -25.18
CA ASN A 13 -9.86 -24.05 -25.06
C ASN A 13 -10.17 -24.76 -23.75
N HIS A 14 -11.43 -24.72 -23.34
CA HIS A 14 -11.91 -25.46 -22.19
C HIS A 14 -11.59 -26.96 -22.30
N GLY A 15 -11.11 -27.53 -21.19
CA GLY A 15 -10.74 -28.93 -21.10
C GLY A 15 -9.33 -29.26 -21.63
N TYR A 16 -8.53 -28.25 -21.96
CA TYR A 16 -7.12 -28.47 -22.35
C TYR A 16 -6.24 -28.77 -21.15
N GLY A 17 -6.69 -28.42 -19.92
CA GLY A 17 -5.98 -28.67 -18.67
C GLY A 17 -4.95 -27.58 -18.37
N ASN A 18 -3.79 -27.99 -17.86
CA ASN A 18 -2.77 -27.06 -17.39
C ASN A 18 -1.65 -26.92 -18.43
N ASP A 19 -1.69 -25.84 -19.18
CA ASP A 19 -0.72 -25.57 -20.24
C ASP A 19 0.34 -24.54 -19.84
N SER A 20 1.46 -24.54 -20.54
CA SER A 20 2.45 -23.48 -20.42
C SER A 20 2.98 -23.04 -21.78
N ILE A 21 3.11 -21.72 -21.95
CA ILE A 21 3.74 -21.07 -23.10
C ILE A 21 5.07 -20.49 -22.65
N LYS A 22 6.12 -20.74 -23.43
CA LYS A 22 7.40 -20.06 -23.32
C LYS A 22 7.70 -19.40 -24.66
N ASP A 23 7.56 -18.08 -24.72
CA ASP A 23 7.83 -17.32 -25.93
C ASP A 23 8.27 -15.90 -25.58
N SER A 24 9.38 -15.47 -26.12
CA SER A 24 9.97 -14.15 -25.88
C SER A 24 10.30 -13.42 -27.18
N TYR A 25 9.77 -13.90 -28.31
CA TYR A 25 10.07 -13.33 -29.62
C TYR A 25 8.77 -13.10 -30.41
N GLY A 26 8.76 -11.98 -31.17
CA GLY A 26 7.63 -11.64 -32.01
C GLY A 26 6.45 -10.99 -31.26
N ALA A 27 5.38 -10.72 -32.00
CA ALA A 27 4.09 -10.25 -31.47
C ALA A 27 3.11 -11.41 -31.45
N ASN A 28 2.95 -12.06 -30.32
CA ASN A 28 2.23 -13.32 -30.20
C ASN A 28 0.74 -13.13 -29.90
N THR A 29 -0.08 -14.11 -30.24
CA THR A 29 -1.52 -14.08 -29.98
C THR A 29 -1.95 -15.32 -29.20
N ILE A 30 -2.70 -15.13 -28.12
CA ILE A 30 -3.40 -16.20 -27.41
C ILE A 30 -4.88 -16.09 -27.73
N MET A 31 -5.42 -17.09 -28.41
CA MET A 31 -6.84 -17.19 -28.76
C MET A 31 -7.56 -18.09 -27.75
N PHE A 32 -8.45 -17.49 -26.98
CA PHE A 32 -9.28 -18.22 -26.02
C PHE A 32 -10.60 -18.66 -26.66
N GLY A 33 -10.96 -19.94 -26.46
CA GLY A 33 -12.20 -20.49 -26.91
C GLY A 33 -13.44 -20.05 -26.13
N ASP A 34 -14.58 -20.65 -26.45
CA ASP A 34 -15.86 -20.30 -25.85
C ASP A 34 -15.87 -20.44 -24.33
N GLY A 35 -16.48 -19.46 -23.65
CA GLY A 35 -16.65 -19.42 -22.20
C GLY A 35 -15.58 -18.65 -21.46
N PHE A 36 -14.39 -18.47 -22.01
CA PHE A 36 -13.39 -17.59 -21.44
C PHE A 36 -13.69 -16.12 -21.74
N THR A 37 -13.56 -15.26 -20.74
CA THR A 37 -13.76 -13.82 -20.87
C THR A 37 -12.61 -13.04 -20.23
N ALA A 38 -12.34 -11.84 -20.71
CA ALA A 38 -11.28 -10.99 -20.12
C ALA A 38 -11.53 -10.69 -18.64
N SER A 39 -12.79 -10.51 -18.24
CA SER A 39 -13.17 -10.27 -16.84
C SER A 39 -13.09 -11.50 -15.93
N GLY A 40 -13.06 -12.70 -16.52
CA GLY A 40 -12.95 -13.96 -15.77
C GLY A 40 -11.50 -14.42 -15.57
N ILE A 41 -10.51 -13.64 -16.03
CA ILE A 41 -9.10 -13.94 -15.81
C ILE A 41 -8.66 -13.45 -14.43
N LYS A 42 -7.91 -14.31 -13.73
CA LYS A 42 -7.05 -13.92 -12.60
C LYS A 42 -5.62 -14.32 -12.88
N ALA A 43 -4.69 -13.41 -12.63
CA ALA A 43 -3.27 -13.60 -12.88
C ALA A 43 -2.52 -13.69 -11.55
N TYR A 44 -1.74 -14.75 -11.36
CA TYR A 44 -0.95 -14.99 -10.16
C TYR A 44 0.53 -15.04 -10.50
N ARG A 45 1.37 -14.50 -9.64
CA ARG A 45 2.81 -14.71 -9.75
C ARG A 45 3.12 -16.13 -9.32
N SER A 46 3.48 -16.98 -10.27
CA SER A 46 3.84 -18.37 -10.02
C SER A 46 5.36 -18.49 -10.02
N ASN A 47 5.93 -18.89 -8.88
CA ASN A 47 7.35 -18.73 -8.65
C ASN A 47 7.84 -17.29 -8.95
N TRP A 48 9.12 -17.02 -9.01
CA TRP A 48 9.67 -15.66 -9.22
C TRP A 48 9.50 -15.12 -10.64
N ASN A 49 9.28 -15.99 -11.62
CA ASN A 49 9.47 -15.69 -13.03
C ASN A 49 8.19 -15.72 -13.85
N ASP A 50 7.26 -16.58 -13.51
CA ASP A 50 6.16 -16.97 -14.38
C ASP A 50 4.84 -16.31 -13.95
N LEU A 51 3.95 -16.12 -14.91
CA LEU A 51 2.56 -15.72 -14.66
C LEU A 51 1.63 -16.90 -14.84
N LEU A 52 0.91 -17.28 -13.82
CA LEU A 52 -0.17 -18.27 -13.86
C LEU A 52 -1.50 -17.56 -14.08
N ILE A 53 -2.21 -17.94 -15.10
CA ILE A 53 -3.56 -17.45 -15.42
C ILE A 53 -4.56 -18.52 -15.06
N THR A 54 -5.57 -18.16 -14.27
CA THR A 54 -6.75 -18.98 -13.98
C THR A 54 -7.99 -18.33 -14.57
N PHE A 55 -9.05 -19.09 -14.69
CA PHE A 55 -10.28 -18.65 -15.35
C PHE A 55 -11.49 -18.94 -14.46
N ASP A 56 -12.35 -17.96 -14.24
CA ASP A 56 -13.53 -18.12 -13.41
C ASP A 56 -14.45 -19.23 -13.95
N GLY A 57 -14.76 -20.22 -13.10
CA GLY A 57 -15.62 -21.34 -13.43
C GLY A 57 -14.95 -22.49 -14.19
N PHE A 58 -13.63 -22.46 -14.40
CA PHE A 58 -12.86 -23.49 -15.07
C PHE A 58 -11.69 -23.97 -14.20
N GLU A 59 -11.31 -25.25 -14.35
CA GLU A 59 -10.12 -25.81 -13.71
C GLU A 59 -8.86 -25.69 -14.58
N ASP A 60 -9.04 -25.27 -15.84
CA ASP A 60 -7.94 -25.07 -16.79
C ASP A 60 -7.06 -23.92 -16.33
N THR A 61 -5.74 -24.03 -16.55
CA THR A 61 -4.78 -22.98 -16.24
C THR A 61 -3.78 -22.76 -17.37
N LEU A 62 -3.30 -21.54 -17.52
CA LEU A 62 -2.27 -21.20 -18.48
C LEU A 62 -1.11 -20.50 -17.78
N THR A 63 0.10 -21.04 -17.91
CA THR A 63 1.31 -20.41 -17.40
C THR A 63 2.09 -19.76 -18.53
N ILE A 64 2.36 -18.45 -18.42
CA ILE A 64 3.30 -17.76 -19.32
C ILE A 64 4.64 -17.71 -18.63
N LYS A 65 5.62 -18.42 -19.20
CA LYS A 65 6.98 -18.54 -18.66
C LYS A 65 7.77 -17.26 -18.82
N ASP A 66 8.59 -16.94 -17.81
CA ASP A 66 9.48 -15.78 -17.78
C ASP A 66 8.76 -14.41 -17.90
N TYR A 67 7.40 -14.37 -17.80
CA TYR A 67 6.59 -13.16 -17.95
C TYR A 67 6.99 -12.05 -16.97
N CYS A 68 7.30 -12.41 -15.75
CA CYS A 68 7.61 -11.43 -14.70
C CYS A 68 9.02 -10.82 -14.81
N ILE A 69 9.94 -11.47 -15.52
CA ILE A 69 11.34 -11.05 -15.59
C ILE A 69 11.80 -10.62 -16.98
N ASN A 70 11.01 -10.88 -18.01
CA ASN A 70 11.36 -10.61 -19.40
C ASN A 70 10.26 -9.80 -20.09
N GLU A 71 10.55 -8.54 -20.43
CA GLU A 71 9.59 -7.67 -21.12
C GLU A 71 9.13 -8.24 -22.46
N ASN A 72 10.01 -8.94 -23.18
CA ASN A 72 9.62 -9.55 -24.45
C ASN A 72 8.62 -10.69 -24.26
N ALA A 73 8.62 -11.37 -23.10
CA ALA A 73 7.63 -12.40 -22.75
C ALA A 73 6.23 -11.81 -22.41
N ARG A 74 6.06 -10.49 -22.44
CA ARG A 74 4.79 -9.77 -22.23
C ARG A 74 4.11 -9.33 -23.53
N ASN A 75 4.72 -9.61 -24.68
CA ASN A 75 4.23 -9.18 -25.99
C ASN A 75 3.18 -10.14 -26.55
N PHE A 76 2.04 -10.24 -25.84
CA PHE A 76 0.90 -11.04 -26.23
C PHE A 76 -0.35 -10.20 -26.48
N THR A 77 -1.10 -10.56 -27.54
CA THR A 77 -2.48 -10.13 -27.72
C THR A 77 -3.40 -11.25 -27.26
N LEU A 78 -4.29 -10.96 -26.33
CA LEU A 78 -5.33 -11.88 -25.84
C LEU A 78 -6.60 -11.68 -26.66
N VAL A 79 -7.10 -12.72 -27.31
CA VAL A 79 -8.29 -12.67 -28.15
C VAL A 79 -9.33 -13.66 -27.60
N PHE A 80 -10.50 -13.17 -27.24
CA PHE A 80 -11.59 -13.95 -26.67
C PHE A 80 -12.67 -14.27 -27.70
N ALA A 81 -13.40 -15.37 -27.50
CA ALA A 81 -14.43 -15.82 -28.42
C ALA A 81 -15.59 -14.81 -28.56
N ASP A 82 -15.84 -13.96 -27.61
CA ASP A 82 -16.83 -12.87 -27.66
C ASP A 82 -16.38 -11.66 -28.52
N GLY A 83 -15.18 -11.72 -29.08
CA GLY A 83 -14.57 -10.67 -29.89
C GLY A 83 -13.76 -9.64 -29.09
N THR A 84 -13.66 -9.77 -27.77
CA THR A 84 -12.80 -8.92 -26.95
C THR A 84 -11.34 -9.16 -27.30
N VAL A 85 -10.56 -8.08 -27.48
CA VAL A 85 -9.13 -8.10 -27.77
C VAL A 85 -8.41 -7.21 -26.77
N VAL A 86 -7.40 -7.74 -26.09
CA VAL A 86 -6.61 -7.03 -25.07
C VAL A 86 -5.14 -7.29 -25.30
N GLU A 87 -4.34 -6.23 -25.35
CA GLU A 87 -2.88 -6.37 -25.29
C GLU A 87 -2.46 -6.72 -23.85
N ALA A 88 -1.63 -7.72 -23.65
CA ALA A 88 -1.26 -8.22 -22.33
C ALA A 88 -0.64 -7.14 -21.44
N ALA A 89 0.15 -6.25 -22.03
CA ALA A 89 0.79 -5.12 -21.34
C ALA A 89 -0.06 -3.84 -21.25
N ALA A 90 -1.25 -3.79 -21.86
CA ALA A 90 -2.11 -2.61 -21.81
C ALA A 90 -2.58 -2.28 -20.39
N LYS A 91 -2.80 -0.99 -20.08
CA LYS A 91 -3.22 -0.54 -18.73
C LYS A 91 -4.54 -1.15 -18.24
N ASP A 92 -5.42 -1.52 -19.15
CA ASP A 92 -6.71 -2.17 -18.89
C ASP A 92 -6.64 -3.70 -18.99
N SER A 93 -5.46 -4.26 -19.17
CA SER A 93 -5.25 -5.70 -19.21
C SER A 93 -5.56 -6.35 -17.87
N PRO A 94 -6.31 -7.48 -17.85
CA PRO A 94 -6.51 -8.26 -16.63
C PRO A 94 -5.20 -8.81 -16.05
N LEU A 95 -4.13 -8.90 -16.87
CA LEU A 95 -2.82 -9.35 -16.42
C LEU A 95 -2.02 -8.25 -15.68
N ARG A 96 -2.57 -7.06 -15.54
CA ARG A 96 -1.98 -5.99 -14.73
C ARG A 96 -2.48 -5.98 -13.28
N LYS A 97 -3.45 -6.82 -12.94
CA LYS A 97 -3.77 -7.15 -11.56
C LYS A 97 -3.17 -8.51 -11.23
N ILE A 98 -2.16 -8.51 -10.36
CA ILE A 98 -1.43 -9.72 -9.97
C ILE A 98 -1.79 -10.05 -8.53
N TYR A 99 -2.23 -11.29 -8.32
CA TYR A 99 -2.56 -11.83 -7.03
C TYR A 99 -1.40 -12.66 -6.48
N GLY A 100 -1.18 -12.56 -5.17
CA GLY A 100 -0.39 -13.52 -4.41
C GLY A 100 -1.19 -14.78 -4.07
N THR A 101 -0.67 -15.53 -3.12
CA THR A 101 -1.30 -16.73 -2.56
C THR A 101 -1.58 -16.52 -1.06
N ASP A 102 -1.97 -17.59 -0.34
CA ASP A 102 -2.09 -17.54 1.12
C ASP A 102 -0.75 -17.75 1.85
N GLY A 103 0.39 -17.73 1.17
CA GLY A 103 1.72 -17.92 1.73
C GLY A 103 2.59 -16.70 1.54
N SER A 104 3.64 -16.54 2.35
CA SER A 104 4.51 -15.36 2.32
C SER A 104 5.27 -15.23 1.00
N GLU A 105 5.07 -14.13 0.31
CA GLU A 105 5.61 -13.84 -1.01
C GLU A 105 6.51 -12.59 -1.03
N TYR A 106 7.28 -12.52 -2.12
CA TYR A 106 7.88 -11.28 -2.60
C TYR A 106 7.23 -10.91 -3.92
N MET A 107 6.47 -9.81 -3.93
CA MET A 107 5.80 -9.29 -5.12
C MET A 107 6.45 -7.98 -5.53
N GLU A 108 7.05 -7.95 -6.71
CA GLU A 108 7.61 -6.72 -7.29
C GLU A 108 6.84 -6.38 -8.57
N SER A 109 6.49 -5.11 -8.72
CA SER A 109 5.82 -4.61 -9.91
C SER A 109 6.68 -4.82 -11.16
N ILE A 110 6.04 -5.30 -12.23
CA ILE A 110 6.69 -5.67 -13.48
C ILE A 110 6.50 -4.62 -14.59
N TYR A 111 5.79 -3.54 -14.29
CA TYR A 111 5.52 -2.43 -15.20
C TYR A 111 5.82 -1.12 -14.51
N ASP A 112 6.49 -0.19 -15.21
CA ASP A 112 6.90 1.11 -14.65
C ASP A 112 5.80 2.18 -14.74
N ASP A 113 4.63 1.87 -15.27
CA ASP A 113 3.52 2.79 -15.47
C ASP A 113 2.28 2.50 -14.60
N GLY A 114 2.50 1.76 -13.52
CA GLY A 114 1.52 1.40 -12.50
C GLY A 114 0.90 0.01 -12.67
N ILE A 115 0.65 -0.66 -11.54
CA ILE A 115 0.12 -2.01 -11.45
C ILE A 115 -0.81 -2.13 -10.23
N ILE A 116 -1.59 -3.19 -10.17
CA ILE A 116 -2.32 -3.60 -8.98
C ILE A 116 -1.72 -4.91 -8.48
N ASN A 117 -1.13 -4.89 -7.29
CA ASN A 117 -0.69 -6.09 -6.57
C ASN A 117 -1.59 -6.33 -5.36
N ASP A 118 -2.00 -7.57 -5.15
CA ASP A 118 -2.93 -8.00 -4.10
C ASP A 118 -2.36 -9.30 -3.50
N ALA A 119 -1.66 -9.18 -2.37
CA ALA A 119 -0.83 -10.28 -1.84
C ALA A 119 -1.64 -11.35 -1.10
N GLN A 120 -2.85 -11.04 -0.64
CA GLN A 120 -3.83 -11.93 -0.02
C GLN A 120 -3.60 -12.18 1.47
N ALA A 121 -2.77 -13.11 1.88
CA ALA A 121 -2.58 -13.47 3.29
C ALA A 121 -1.14 -13.90 3.59
N SER A 122 -0.78 -13.90 4.88
CA SER A 122 0.58 -14.09 5.41
C SER A 122 1.50 -12.90 5.17
N ASP A 123 2.59 -12.85 5.91
CA ASP A 123 3.55 -11.73 5.89
C ASP A 123 4.24 -11.61 4.54
N ASP A 124 3.92 -10.55 3.80
CA ASP A 124 4.34 -10.34 2.43
C ASP A 124 5.27 -9.13 2.27
N GLN A 125 6.11 -9.19 1.25
CA GLN A 125 6.88 -8.04 0.80
C GLN A 125 6.41 -7.61 -0.58
N ILE A 126 5.86 -6.40 -0.69
CA ILE A 126 5.33 -5.83 -1.94
C ILE A 126 6.14 -4.61 -2.32
N VAL A 127 6.62 -4.59 -3.55
CA VAL A 127 7.40 -3.49 -4.11
C VAL A 127 6.75 -2.99 -5.40
N GLY A 128 6.36 -1.74 -5.41
CA GLY A 128 5.79 -1.04 -6.55
C GLY A 128 6.81 -0.70 -7.65
N SER A 129 6.42 0.18 -8.54
CA SER A 129 7.20 0.68 -9.67
C SER A 129 7.44 2.19 -9.54
N ASP A 130 7.88 2.84 -10.63
CA ASP A 130 7.95 4.31 -10.68
C ASP A 130 6.62 4.94 -11.17
N GLY A 131 5.59 4.15 -11.42
CA GLY A 131 4.26 4.61 -11.80
C GLY A 131 3.26 4.52 -10.65
N ASN A 132 2.06 5.06 -10.84
CA ASN A 132 1.02 5.05 -9.82
C ASN A 132 0.50 3.63 -9.59
N ASP A 133 0.86 3.03 -8.47
CA ASP A 133 0.52 1.66 -8.10
C ASP A 133 -0.67 1.59 -7.13
N THR A 134 -1.29 0.43 -7.08
CA THR A 134 -2.26 0.10 -6.02
C THR A 134 -1.84 -1.23 -5.38
N LEU A 135 -1.44 -1.16 -4.11
CA LEU A 135 -0.79 -2.25 -3.41
C LEU A 135 -1.63 -2.64 -2.19
N TYR A 136 -2.10 -3.89 -2.17
CA TYR A 136 -2.88 -4.49 -1.09
C TYR A 136 -2.06 -5.60 -0.45
N GLY A 137 -1.82 -5.51 0.86
CA GLY A 137 -1.18 -6.55 1.67
C GLY A 137 -2.13 -7.70 1.93
N GLY A 138 -3.11 -7.48 2.74
CA GLY A 138 -4.15 -8.47 3.07
C GLY A 138 -4.18 -8.80 4.55
N ASP A 139 -4.00 -10.07 4.91
CA ASP A 139 -3.91 -10.51 6.29
C ASP A 139 -2.46 -10.91 6.61
N GLY A 140 -1.80 -10.29 7.54
CA GLY A 140 -0.41 -10.58 7.92
C GLY A 140 0.34 -9.35 8.37
N ASP A 141 1.65 -9.43 8.57
CA ASP A 141 2.51 -8.28 8.85
C ASP A 141 3.31 -7.94 7.58
N GLU A 142 2.80 -7.01 6.78
CA GLU A 142 3.33 -6.71 5.45
C GLU A 142 4.42 -5.64 5.46
N ARG A 143 5.26 -5.71 4.41
CA ARG A 143 6.16 -4.62 4.05
C ARG A 143 5.87 -4.14 2.65
N ILE A 144 5.26 -2.96 2.52
CA ILE A 144 4.85 -2.37 1.24
C ILE A 144 5.68 -1.12 0.94
N THR A 145 6.24 -1.06 -0.28
CA THR A 145 6.98 0.10 -0.81
C THR A 145 6.44 0.48 -2.17
N GLY A 146 5.92 1.71 -2.33
CA GLY A 146 5.41 2.26 -3.60
C GLY A 146 6.54 2.59 -4.59
N LYS A 147 7.57 3.28 -4.18
CA LYS A 147 8.72 3.89 -4.87
C LYS A 147 8.42 5.31 -5.34
N ALA A 148 8.05 5.50 -6.60
CA ALA A 148 7.70 6.80 -7.15
C ALA A 148 6.33 6.71 -7.84
N GLY A 149 5.61 7.82 -7.89
CA GLY A 149 4.24 7.86 -8.37
C GLY A 149 3.27 8.27 -7.25
N ASP A 150 2.05 8.55 -7.62
CA ASP A 150 0.98 8.77 -6.63
C ASP A 150 0.34 7.40 -6.32
N ASP A 151 0.80 6.74 -5.26
CA ASP A 151 0.47 5.35 -4.94
C ASP A 151 -0.69 5.22 -3.96
N VAL A 152 -1.35 4.06 -3.99
CA VAL A 152 -2.33 3.64 -2.97
C VAL A 152 -1.81 2.41 -2.25
N LEU A 153 -1.59 2.53 -0.93
CA LEU A 153 -1.10 1.45 -0.08
C LEU A 153 -2.17 1.08 0.96
N ASP A 154 -2.53 -0.18 0.99
CA ASP A 154 -3.44 -0.78 1.97
C ASP A 154 -2.74 -2.00 2.58
N GLY A 155 -2.24 -1.87 3.81
CA GLY A 155 -1.59 -2.99 4.51
C GLY A 155 -2.57 -4.11 4.76
N GLY A 156 -3.73 -3.79 5.31
CA GLY A 156 -4.76 -4.76 5.66
C GLY A 156 -4.77 -5.06 7.15
N MET A 157 -5.01 -6.31 7.52
CA MET A 157 -4.99 -6.72 8.93
C MET A 157 -3.61 -7.17 9.34
N GLY A 158 -3.03 -6.56 10.36
CA GLY A 158 -1.72 -6.91 10.87
C GLY A 158 -0.96 -5.73 11.43
N ASN A 159 0.36 -5.80 11.41
CA ASN A 159 1.22 -4.68 11.82
C ASN A 159 2.15 -4.35 10.66
N ASP A 160 1.71 -3.46 9.80
CA ASP A 160 2.30 -3.24 8.50
C ASP A 160 3.34 -2.13 8.50
N TYR A 161 4.32 -2.26 7.61
CA TYR A 161 5.26 -1.20 7.31
C TYR A 161 5.04 -0.67 5.90
N LEU A 162 4.57 0.58 5.80
CA LEU A 162 4.14 1.21 4.56
C LEU A 162 5.03 2.39 4.20
N SER A 163 5.59 2.41 2.99
CA SER A 163 6.37 3.51 2.45
C SER A 163 5.93 3.84 1.03
N GLY A 164 5.26 4.97 0.82
CA GLY A 164 4.84 5.42 -0.51
C GLY A 164 6.04 5.81 -1.35
N GLY A 165 6.88 6.69 -0.83
CA GLY A 165 8.08 7.16 -1.49
C GLY A 165 7.92 8.53 -2.11
N ALA A 166 8.25 8.67 -3.40
CA ALA A 166 8.14 9.97 -4.07
C ALA A 166 6.78 10.11 -4.76
N GLY A 167 5.99 11.10 -4.36
CA GLY A 167 4.67 11.34 -4.93
C GLY A 167 3.65 11.79 -3.89
N ASN A 168 2.37 11.79 -4.25
CA ASN A 168 1.31 12.11 -3.30
C ASN A 168 0.52 10.85 -2.98
N ASP A 169 0.97 10.13 -1.97
CA ASP A 169 0.53 8.79 -1.69
C ASP A 169 -0.73 8.74 -0.81
N THR A 170 -1.45 7.66 -0.94
CA THR A 170 -2.66 7.40 -0.18
C THR A 170 -2.51 6.11 0.63
N TYR A 171 -2.57 6.24 1.95
CA TYR A 171 -2.56 5.14 2.89
C TYR A 171 -3.99 4.84 3.36
N ILE A 172 -4.37 3.58 3.33
CA ILE A 172 -5.69 3.12 3.80
C ILE A 172 -5.53 2.51 5.19
N PHE A 173 -6.37 2.92 6.13
CA PHE A 173 -6.42 2.37 7.48
C PHE A 173 -7.87 2.14 7.90
N ASN A 174 -8.25 0.91 8.14
CA ASN A 174 -9.58 0.56 8.62
C ASN A 174 -9.54 0.11 10.08
N LYS A 175 -10.68 0.23 10.75
CA LYS A 175 -10.83 -0.29 12.11
C LYS A 175 -10.59 -1.79 12.13
N GLY A 176 -9.70 -2.23 13.03
CA GLY A 176 -9.30 -3.62 13.20
C GLY A 176 -8.04 -4.00 12.42
N TYR A 177 -7.38 -3.04 11.77
CA TYR A 177 -6.16 -3.29 11.01
C TYR A 177 -4.94 -3.58 11.90
N GLY A 178 -4.91 -3.09 13.14
CA GLY A 178 -3.81 -3.35 14.08
C GLY A 178 -2.86 -2.17 14.21
N VAL A 179 -1.55 -2.41 14.08
CA VAL A 179 -0.53 -1.37 14.33
C VAL A 179 0.34 -1.14 13.11
N ASP A 180 0.00 -0.11 12.33
CA ASP A 180 0.75 0.19 11.12
C ASP A 180 1.78 1.30 11.31
N THR A 181 2.90 1.16 10.60
CA THR A 181 3.96 2.16 10.55
C THR A 181 4.05 2.76 9.16
N ILE A 182 3.91 4.09 9.06
CA ILE A 182 4.08 4.86 7.84
C ILE A 182 5.43 5.57 7.89
N SER A 183 6.28 5.31 6.89
CA SER A 183 7.59 5.94 6.71
C SER A 183 7.63 6.66 5.37
N ASP A 184 7.29 7.95 5.37
CA ASP A 184 7.19 8.74 4.16
C ASP A 184 7.46 10.23 4.44
N GLY A 185 8.35 10.81 3.67
CA GLY A 185 8.77 12.21 3.82
C GLY A 185 8.77 12.98 2.50
N GLU A 186 8.18 12.43 1.45
CA GLU A 186 8.08 13.09 0.14
C GLU A 186 6.63 13.34 -0.24
N GLY A 187 6.39 14.34 -1.11
CA GLY A 187 5.06 14.69 -1.59
C GLY A 187 4.09 15.28 -0.57
N THR A 188 2.81 15.15 -0.87
CA THR A 188 1.68 15.56 0.00
C THR A 188 0.71 14.40 0.16
N ASN A 189 0.89 13.64 1.21
CA ASN A 189 0.25 12.35 1.39
C ASN A 189 -1.14 12.44 2.01
N THR A 190 -1.90 11.35 1.95
CA THR A 190 -3.23 11.26 2.56
C THR A 190 -3.37 9.95 3.31
N ILE A 191 -3.79 10.01 4.57
CA ILE A 191 -4.15 8.83 5.36
C ILE A 191 -5.68 8.81 5.45
N ASN A 192 -6.28 7.83 4.80
CA ASN A 192 -7.72 7.59 4.83
C ASN A 192 -8.07 6.65 5.98
N ILE A 193 -8.72 7.17 7.00
CA ILE A 193 -9.07 6.44 8.21
C ILE A 193 -10.58 6.12 8.19
N TYR A 194 -10.89 4.83 8.19
CA TYR A 194 -12.27 4.32 8.18
C TYR A 194 -12.65 3.66 9.50
N GLY A 195 -13.91 3.78 9.88
CA GLY A 195 -14.43 3.24 11.14
C GLY A 195 -14.16 4.11 12.37
N TYR A 196 -13.45 5.22 12.20
CA TYR A 196 -13.15 6.19 13.26
C TYR A 196 -13.52 7.62 12.85
N SER A 197 -13.62 8.50 13.82
CA SER A 197 -13.81 9.95 13.63
C SER A 197 -12.70 10.74 14.33
N ALA A 198 -12.47 11.97 13.91
CA ALA A 198 -11.36 12.81 14.39
C ALA A 198 -11.34 13.03 15.92
N ASN A 199 -12.50 12.97 16.59
CA ASN A 199 -12.61 13.11 18.04
C ASN A 199 -12.32 11.81 18.83
N GLN A 200 -12.08 10.70 18.15
CA GLN A 200 -11.72 9.42 18.76
C GLN A 200 -10.24 9.16 18.78
N ILE A 201 -9.42 10.02 18.16
CA ILE A 201 -7.97 9.84 18.14
C ILE A 201 -7.28 10.62 19.23
N LYS A 202 -6.19 10.06 19.75
CA LYS A 202 -5.18 10.73 20.56
C LYS A 202 -3.83 10.53 19.90
N ALA A 203 -2.98 11.54 20.00
CA ALA A 203 -1.63 11.51 19.46
C ALA A 203 -0.60 11.50 20.60
N TYR A 204 0.32 10.54 20.55
CA TYR A 204 1.36 10.36 21.55
C TYR A 204 2.73 10.55 20.93
N ARG A 205 3.64 11.16 21.68
CA ARG A 205 5.07 11.14 21.37
C ARG A 205 5.71 10.00 22.16
N THR A 206 5.91 8.88 21.49
CA THR A 206 6.44 7.65 22.13
C THR A 206 7.94 7.49 22.00
N ASN A 207 8.59 8.37 21.22
CA ASN A 207 10.04 8.49 21.11
C ASN A 207 10.41 9.90 20.60
N TRP A 208 11.70 10.13 20.32
CA TRP A 208 12.20 11.45 19.90
C TRP A 208 11.69 11.92 18.52
N ASN A 209 11.33 11.00 17.67
CA ASN A 209 11.12 11.27 16.24
C ASN A 209 9.68 11.06 15.78
N ASP A 210 8.97 10.10 16.35
CA ASP A 210 7.74 9.57 15.78
C ASP A 210 6.50 9.98 16.56
N ILE A 211 5.39 10.06 15.87
CA ILE A 211 4.08 10.24 16.49
C ILE A 211 3.29 8.93 16.39
N THR A 212 2.66 8.53 17.49
CA THR A 212 1.73 7.41 17.52
C THR A 212 0.31 7.92 17.68
N ILE A 213 -0.54 7.62 16.73
CA ILE A 213 -1.97 7.89 16.74
C ILE A 213 -2.67 6.65 17.28
N THR A 214 -3.46 6.82 18.35
CA THR A 214 -4.29 5.77 18.93
C THR A 214 -5.76 6.09 18.75
N PHE A 215 -6.59 5.08 18.83
CA PHE A 215 -8.03 5.19 18.62
C PHE A 215 -8.79 4.78 19.88
N ALA A 216 -9.82 5.55 20.24
CA ALA A 216 -10.64 5.23 21.40
C ALA A 216 -11.30 3.84 21.26
N ASP A 217 -11.25 3.07 22.35
CA ASP A 217 -11.84 1.73 22.44
C ASP A 217 -11.28 0.73 21.41
N SER A 218 -9.98 0.87 21.05
CA SER A 218 -9.28 -0.03 20.14
C SER A 218 -7.82 -0.17 20.50
N GLU A 219 -7.20 -1.29 20.11
CA GLU A 219 -5.75 -1.50 20.14
C GLU A 219 -5.06 -0.98 18.88
N ASP A 220 -5.83 -0.57 17.86
CA ASP A 220 -5.32 -0.05 16.60
C ASP A 220 -4.45 1.18 16.80
N LYS A 221 -3.41 1.29 15.97
CA LYS A 221 -2.49 2.44 15.99
C LYS A 221 -1.95 2.75 14.60
N ILE A 222 -1.62 4.02 14.39
CA ILE A 222 -0.80 4.44 13.27
C ILE A 222 0.44 5.11 13.85
N ILE A 223 1.62 4.64 13.46
CA ILE A 223 2.91 5.24 13.78
C ILE A 223 3.40 5.97 12.54
N ILE A 224 3.73 7.26 12.67
CA ILE A 224 4.33 8.04 11.58
C ILE A 224 5.77 8.34 11.96
N GLU A 225 6.69 7.69 11.24
CA GLU A 225 8.12 7.84 11.48
C GLU A 225 8.62 9.25 11.14
N GLY A 226 9.53 9.74 11.93
CA GLY A 226 10.20 11.03 11.70
C GLY A 226 9.29 12.26 11.79
N PHE A 227 8.07 12.15 12.29
CA PHE A 227 7.10 13.24 12.37
C PHE A 227 7.67 14.51 13.01
N PHE A 228 8.51 14.38 14.05
CA PHE A 228 9.13 15.51 14.77
C PHE A 228 10.47 15.96 14.16
N THR A 229 11.02 15.25 13.17
CA THR A 229 12.33 15.53 12.59
C THR A 229 12.29 16.46 11.38
N SER A 230 11.22 16.42 10.58
CA SER A 230 11.12 17.13 9.31
C SER A 230 9.72 17.71 9.08
N GLU A 231 9.66 18.87 8.42
CA GLU A 231 8.37 19.39 7.91
C GLU A 231 7.80 18.51 6.82
N ALA A 232 8.65 17.85 6.02
CA ALA A 232 8.25 16.94 4.97
C ALA A 232 7.43 15.76 5.53
N ASN A 233 7.89 15.15 6.62
CA ASN A 233 7.19 14.05 7.30
C ASN A 233 5.84 14.46 7.94
N ARG A 234 5.52 15.75 7.98
CA ARG A 234 4.22 16.29 8.43
C ARG A 234 3.32 16.76 7.30
N ASN A 235 3.76 16.58 6.05
CA ASN A 235 3.03 17.06 4.88
C ASN A 235 1.98 16.02 4.43
N PHE A 236 1.02 15.74 5.31
CA PHE A 236 -0.06 14.83 5.00
C PHE A 236 -1.42 15.33 5.50
N TYR A 237 -2.46 14.74 4.95
CA TYR A 237 -3.84 14.95 5.35
C TYR A 237 -4.41 13.70 6.02
N LEU A 238 -5.24 13.91 7.02
CA LEU A 238 -6.12 12.87 7.57
C LEU A 238 -7.51 13.05 6.99
N THR A 239 -8.13 11.96 6.58
CA THR A 239 -9.57 11.91 6.25
C THR A 239 -10.23 10.87 7.14
N PHE A 240 -11.50 11.08 7.52
CA PHE A 240 -12.24 10.18 8.37
C PHE A 240 -13.54 9.77 7.68
N ASN A 241 -13.75 8.47 7.43
CA ASN A 241 -14.93 7.93 6.76
C ASN A 241 -15.28 8.65 5.44
N GLY A 242 -14.26 9.03 4.66
CA GLY A 242 -14.44 9.77 3.40
C GLY A 242 -14.92 11.21 3.56
N GLY A 243 -14.79 11.79 4.75
CA GLY A 243 -15.14 13.19 5.05
C GLY A 243 -14.11 14.20 4.59
N GLY A 244 -14.18 15.41 5.16
CA GLY A 244 -13.25 16.51 4.82
C GLY A 244 -11.82 16.21 5.23
N ARG A 245 -10.85 16.69 4.44
CA ARG A 245 -9.41 16.55 4.68
C ARG A 245 -8.97 17.55 5.77
N ILE A 246 -8.18 17.07 6.72
CA ILE A 246 -7.54 17.88 7.76
C ILE A 246 -6.02 17.73 7.61
N HIS A 247 -5.32 18.80 7.27
CA HIS A 247 -3.85 18.75 7.21
C HIS A 247 -3.27 18.50 8.60
N ALA A 248 -2.23 17.66 8.71
CA ALA A 248 -1.61 17.28 9.99
C ALA A 248 -1.26 18.46 10.89
N THR A 249 -0.76 19.55 10.31
CA THR A 249 -0.38 20.78 11.04
C THR A 249 -1.45 21.87 11.06
N ALA A 250 -2.67 21.63 10.55
CA ALA A 250 -3.75 22.61 10.60
C ALA A 250 -4.14 22.93 12.05
N SER A 251 -4.64 24.15 12.32
CA SER A 251 -5.04 24.57 13.66
C SER A 251 -6.17 23.73 14.27
N ASN A 252 -6.96 23.08 13.43
CA ASN A 252 -8.02 22.14 13.84
C ASN A 252 -7.60 20.67 13.75
N SER A 253 -6.31 20.39 13.53
CA SER A 253 -5.81 19.03 13.50
C SER A 253 -5.85 18.41 14.89
N PRO A 254 -6.36 17.16 15.02
CA PRO A 254 -6.30 16.43 16.28
C PRO A 254 -4.85 16.16 16.72
N LEU A 255 -3.89 16.15 15.78
CA LEU A 255 -2.46 15.96 16.08
C LEU A 255 -1.78 17.18 16.72
N ARG A 256 -2.51 18.28 16.99
CA ARG A 256 -1.99 19.40 17.76
C ARG A 256 -2.19 19.26 19.27
N THR A 257 -2.83 18.19 19.71
CA THR A 257 -2.86 17.76 21.12
C THR A 257 -2.04 16.50 21.24
N ILE A 258 -0.89 16.59 21.93
CA ILE A 258 0.09 15.51 22.01
C ILE A 258 0.29 15.14 23.47
N TYR A 259 0.28 13.86 23.74
CA TYR A 259 0.49 13.27 25.04
C TYR A 259 1.87 12.62 25.12
N GLY A 260 2.51 12.75 26.26
CA GLY A 260 3.68 11.95 26.66
C GLY A 260 3.26 10.55 27.12
N THR A 261 4.19 9.88 27.75
CA THR A 261 4.01 8.57 28.40
C THR A 261 3.95 8.73 29.92
N ASP A 262 3.97 7.61 30.67
CA ASP A 262 4.09 7.65 32.14
C ASP A 262 5.55 7.81 32.62
N GLY A 263 6.51 8.06 31.74
CA GLY A 263 7.92 8.22 32.03
C GLY A 263 8.44 9.61 31.68
N ASP A 264 9.71 9.89 32.03
CA ASP A 264 10.35 11.18 31.76
C ASP A 264 10.41 11.47 30.25
N ASP A 265 9.61 12.44 29.76
CA ASP A 265 9.48 12.78 28.36
C ASP A 265 10.19 14.08 27.97
N TYR A 266 10.62 14.15 26.72
CA TYR A 266 11.02 15.39 26.08
C TYR A 266 10.06 15.77 24.99
N MET A 267 9.30 16.83 25.17
CA MET A 267 8.26 17.27 24.25
C MET A 267 8.56 18.67 23.72
N SER A 268 8.39 18.86 22.42
CA SER A 268 8.52 20.18 21.81
C SER A 268 7.45 20.42 20.75
N ALA A 269 7.04 21.68 20.60
CA ALA A 269 6.13 22.07 19.53
C ALA A 269 6.71 21.76 18.15
N MET A 270 5.84 21.39 17.22
CA MET A 270 6.20 21.05 15.84
C MET A 270 6.57 22.25 14.98
N ASP A 271 5.91 23.39 15.24
CA ASP A 271 6.01 24.61 14.45
C ASP A 271 5.64 25.83 15.31
N GLY A 272 5.65 27.02 14.71
CA GLY A 272 5.27 28.26 15.39
C GLY A 272 3.77 28.47 15.62
N ARG A 273 2.93 27.46 15.40
CA ARG A 273 1.49 27.47 15.67
C ARG A 273 1.22 26.85 17.04
N GLY A 274 0.14 27.27 17.72
CA GLY A 274 -0.17 26.79 19.06
C GLY A 274 -0.41 25.27 19.12
N VAL A 275 0.14 24.63 20.15
CA VAL A 275 -0.04 23.21 20.48
C VAL A 275 -0.58 23.04 21.90
N THR A 276 -1.10 21.87 22.20
CA THR A 276 -1.38 21.44 23.56
C THR A 276 -0.53 20.21 23.85
N LEU A 277 0.34 20.30 24.86
CA LEU A 277 1.22 19.21 25.27
C LEU A 277 0.87 18.79 26.69
N TYR A 278 0.72 17.48 26.89
CA TYR A 278 0.52 16.84 28.20
C TYR A 278 1.69 15.91 28.48
N GLY A 279 2.47 16.17 29.56
CA GLY A 279 3.57 15.31 29.99
C GLY A 279 3.07 13.97 30.53
N GLU A 280 1.93 13.97 31.22
CA GLU A 280 1.34 12.85 31.95
C GLU A 280 2.14 12.58 33.26
N ASP A 281 2.59 11.35 33.54
CA ASP A 281 3.42 11.04 34.72
C ASP A 281 4.92 11.08 34.32
N GLY A 282 5.79 11.54 35.20
CA GLY A 282 7.22 11.58 34.89
C GLY A 282 7.85 12.93 35.25
N SER A 283 9.13 13.10 34.98
CA SER A 283 9.81 14.41 35.11
C SER A 283 10.09 14.94 33.70
N ASP A 284 9.15 15.70 33.17
CA ASP A 284 9.08 16.02 31.77
C ASP A 284 9.78 17.32 31.41
N ASN A 285 10.33 17.39 30.20
CA ASN A 285 10.86 18.63 29.64
C ASN A 285 9.96 19.03 28.45
N ILE A 286 9.15 20.09 28.65
CA ILE A 286 8.10 20.48 27.71
C ILE A 286 8.38 21.89 27.16
N ASN A 287 8.57 22.00 25.84
CA ASN A 287 8.85 23.27 25.17
C ASN A 287 7.76 23.58 24.11
N GLY A 288 6.95 24.58 24.35
CA GLY A 288 5.90 25.05 23.44
C GLY A 288 6.39 25.84 22.22
N GLY A 289 7.64 26.29 22.23
CA GLY A 289 8.17 27.06 21.11
C GLY A 289 7.61 28.49 21.01
N SER A 290 7.15 28.89 19.80
CA SER A 290 6.74 30.27 19.52
C SER A 290 5.24 30.47 19.27
N GLY A 291 4.39 29.53 19.59
CA GLY A 291 2.95 29.59 19.38
C GLY A 291 2.15 30.10 20.59
N TYR A 292 0.83 29.99 20.51
CA TYR A 292 -0.06 30.08 21.67
C TYR A 292 -0.28 28.67 22.23
N ASP A 293 0.60 28.25 23.12
CA ASP A 293 0.67 26.88 23.58
C ASP A 293 -0.07 26.68 24.89
N ARG A 294 -0.51 25.43 25.12
CA ARG A 294 -1.00 24.97 26.41
C ARG A 294 -0.13 23.81 26.84
N LEU A 295 0.56 23.99 27.98
CA LEU A 295 1.54 23.03 28.48
C LEU A 295 1.08 22.53 29.84
N TYR A 296 0.98 21.23 29.97
CA TYR A 296 0.61 20.54 31.20
C TYR A 296 1.73 19.56 31.54
N GLY A 297 2.42 19.78 32.67
CA GLY A 297 3.48 18.87 33.11
C GLY A 297 2.87 17.52 33.52
N GLY A 298 1.93 17.53 34.43
CA GLY A 298 1.35 16.30 34.98
C GLY A 298 1.88 16.04 36.39
N ASN A 299 2.14 14.78 36.71
CA ASN A 299 2.71 14.39 37.98
C ASN A 299 4.23 14.25 37.88
N GLY A 300 5.00 15.02 38.63
CA GLY A 300 6.45 14.90 38.65
C GLY A 300 7.17 16.22 38.82
N ASN A 301 8.44 16.28 38.43
CA ASN A 301 9.25 17.50 38.49
C ASN A 301 9.52 18.01 37.07
N ASP A 302 8.57 18.72 36.50
CA ASP A 302 8.55 19.14 35.11
C ASP A 302 9.30 20.48 34.88
N GLN A 303 9.79 20.67 33.64
CA GLN A 303 10.48 21.85 33.17
C GLN A 303 9.86 22.43 31.90
#